data_d040b56a5e65bcd11538f6eaaed55665
#
_entry.id   d040b56a5e65bcd11538f6eaaed55665
#
_cell.length_a   1.000
_cell.length_b   1.000
_cell.length_c   1.000
_cell.angle_alpha   90.00
_cell.angle_beta   90.00
_cell.angle_gamma   90.00
#
_symmetry.space_group_name_H-M   'P 1'
#
loop_
_entity.id
_entity.type
_entity.pdbx_description
1 polymer ?
#
loop_
_entity_poly.entity_id
_entity_poly.type
_entity_poly.pdbx_seq_one_letter_code
_entity_poly.pdbx_strand_id
1 'polypeptide(L)' 'AGWRAQRREELTELGTRTAEEVKSSCEPVSLKPMTTFERKIVHDAVAAVGVLSDSEGEEPNRYVVIRPA' A
#
# COMPACT_ATOMS: atom_id res chain seq x y z
N ALA A 1 21.07 9.60 5.11
CA ALA A 1 20.98 8.19 5.27
C ALA A 1 19.69 7.67 5.90
N GLY A 2 19.07 8.39 6.81
CA GLY A 2 17.95 7.85 7.56
C GLY A 2 16.57 7.98 6.95
N TRP A 3 16.32 8.99 6.14
CA TRP A 3 14.95 9.29 5.72
C TRP A 3 14.33 8.23 4.79
N ARG A 4 15.13 7.60 3.93
CA ARG A 4 14.62 6.54 3.05
C ARG A 4 14.23 5.30 3.83
N ALA A 5 15.03 4.90 4.78
CA ALA A 5 14.72 3.77 5.64
C ALA A 5 13.49 4.07 6.50
N GLN A 6 13.40 5.27 7.03
CA GLN A 6 12.28 5.71 7.83
C GLN A 6 10.99 5.75 6.99
N ARG A 7 11.06 6.29 5.76
CA ARG A 7 9.91 6.32 4.86
C ARG A 7 9.45 4.91 4.50
N ARG A 8 10.40 4.00 4.27
CA ARG A 8 10.08 2.60 3.98
C ARG A 8 9.33 1.95 5.14
N GLU A 9 9.78 2.20 6.38
CA GLU A 9 9.10 1.67 7.56
C GLU A 9 7.69 2.20 7.69
N GLU A 10 7.51 3.50 7.47
CA GLU A 10 6.20 4.14 7.51
C GLU A 10 5.25 3.53 6.49
N LEU A 11 5.72 3.34 5.27
CA LEU A 11 4.91 2.77 4.19
C LEU A 11 4.61 1.29 4.41
N THR A 12 5.57 0.55 4.94
CA THR A 12 5.36 -0.85 5.29
C THR A 12 4.28 -0.98 6.36
N GLU A 13 4.35 -0.15 7.38
CA GLU A 13 3.34 -0.10 8.44
C GLU A 13 1.97 0.27 7.89
N LEU A 14 1.92 1.31 7.07
CA LEU A 14 0.68 1.76 6.44
C LEU A 14 0.06 0.63 5.61
N GLY A 15 0.86 -0.01 4.77
CA GLY A 15 0.40 -1.10 3.92
C GLY A 15 -0.11 -2.27 4.74
N THR A 16 0.64 -2.69 5.75
CA THR A 16 0.26 -3.80 6.62
C THR A 16 -1.03 -3.50 7.37
N ARG A 17 -1.13 -2.33 7.98
CA ARG A 17 -2.31 -1.93 8.74
C ARG A 17 -3.55 -1.85 7.86
N THR A 18 -3.42 -1.22 6.70
CA THR A 18 -4.54 -1.09 5.77
C THR A 18 -4.95 -2.45 5.21
N ALA A 19 -3.99 -3.31 4.91
CA ALA A 19 -4.27 -4.66 4.43
C ALA A 19 -5.03 -5.49 5.48
N GLU A 20 -4.66 -5.36 6.74
CA GLU A 20 -5.36 -6.04 7.83
C GLU A 20 -6.78 -5.51 7.98
N GLU A 21 -6.97 -4.21 7.82
CA GLU A 21 -8.30 -3.59 7.83
C GLU A 21 -9.17 -4.13 6.69
N VAL A 22 -8.62 -4.19 5.49
CA VAL A 22 -9.33 -4.74 4.32
C VAL A 22 -9.69 -6.19 4.54
N LYS A 23 -8.77 -6.97 5.10
CA LYS A 23 -9.00 -8.37 5.40
C LYS A 23 -10.14 -8.56 6.39
N SER A 24 -10.24 -7.68 7.36
CA SER A 24 -11.27 -7.73 8.39
C SER A 24 -12.62 -7.22 7.90
N SER A 25 -12.63 -6.10 7.18
CA SER A 25 -13.87 -5.46 6.72
C SER A 25 -14.41 -5.99 5.41
N CYS A 26 -13.55 -6.65 4.62
CA CYS A 26 -13.86 -7.13 3.28
C CYS A 26 -14.24 -6.01 2.31
N GLU A 27 -13.75 -4.80 2.56
CA GLU A 27 -14.00 -3.63 1.71
C GLU A 27 -12.69 -3.08 1.16
N PRO A 28 -12.64 -2.72 -0.13
CA PRO A 28 -11.41 -2.16 -0.69
C PRO A 28 -11.12 -0.76 -0.15
N VAL A 29 -9.84 -0.42 -0.06
CA VAL A 29 -9.38 0.88 0.42
C VAL A 29 -8.39 1.45 -0.59
N SER A 30 -8.58 2.72 -0.97
CA SER A 30 -7.67 3.44 -1.85
C SER A 30 -6.75 4.32 -1.00
N LEU A 31 -5.46 4.27 -1.30
CA LEU A 31 -4.48 5.09 -0.62
C LEU A 31 -4.24 6.39 -1.39
N LYS A 32 -3.47 7.30 -0.81
CA LYS A 32 -3.12 8.56 -1.47
C LYS A 32 -2.15 8.29 -2.61
N PRO A 33 -2.09 9.16 -3.63
CA PRO A 33 -1.10 9.02 -4.71
C PRO A 33 0.32 8.94 -4.18
N MET A 34 1.12 8.07 -4.78
CA MET A 34 2.49 7.81 -4.37
C MET A 34 3.38 7.57 -5.57
N THR A 35 4.69 7.70 -5.37
CA THR A 35 5.67 7.39 -6.41
C THR A 35 5.72 5.88 -6.65
N THR A 36 6.35 5.47 -7.75
CA THR A 36 6.53 4.06 -8.08
C THR A 36 7.26 3.32 -6.96
N PHE A 37 8.29 3.94 -6.41
CA PHE A 37 9.07 3.38 -5.32
C PHE A 37 8.21 3.15 -4.07
N GLU A 38 7.40 4.13 -3.72
CA GLU A 38 6.52 4.04 -2.56
C GLU A 38 5.44 2.98 -2.76
N ARG A 39 4.85 2.93 -3.94
CA ARG A 39 3.82 1.93 -4.25
C ARG A 39 4.36 0.50 -4.14
N LYS A 40 5.60 0.28 -4.57
CA LYS A 40 6.22 -1.02 -4.48
C LYS A 40 6.32 -1.50 -3.03
N ILE A 41 6.72 -0.61 -2.14
CA ILE A 41 6.82 -0.93 -0.71
C ILE A 41 5.46 -1.33 -0.16
N VAL A 42 4.42 -0.57 -0.50
CA VAL A 42 3.06 -0.87 -0.06
C VAL A 42 2.57 -2.20 -0.62
N HIS A 43 2.79 -2.45 -1.91
CA HIS A 43 2.41 -3.73 -2.52
C HIS A 43 3.07 -4.92 -1.82
N ASP A 44 4.35 -4.82 -1.50
CA ASP A 44 5.07 -5.87 -0.80
C ASP A 44 4.49 -6.13 0.60
N ALA A 45 4.18 -5.06 1.32
CA ALA A 45 3.58 -5.17 2.66
C ALA A 45 2.19 -5.79 2.61
N VAL A 46 1.38 -5.39 1.63
CA VAL A 46 0.03 -5.93 1.45
C VAL A 46 0.07 -7.41 1.08
N ALA A 47 0.98 -7.78 0.19
CA ALA A 47 1.14 -9.18 -0.21
C ALA A 47 1.52 -10.07 0.97
N ALA A 48 2.33 -9.55 1.90
CA ALA A 48 2.72 -10.30 3.10
C ALA A 48 1.53 -10.60 4.01
N VAL A 49 0.51 -9.75 4.00
CA VAL A 49 -0.72 -9.99 4.77
C VAL A 49 -1.64 -10.99 4.07
N GLY A 50 -1.56 -11.09 2.75
CA GLY A 50 -2.34 -12.05 1.97
C GLY A 50 -3.57 -11.47 1.29
N VAL A 51 -3.66 -10.15 1.15
CA VAL A 51 -4.72 -9.50 0.38
C VAL A 51 -4.17 -9.00 -0.94
N LEU A 52 -5.04 -8.55 -1.84
CA LEU A 52 -4.66 -8.09 -3.18
C LEU A 52 -4.38 -6.59 -3.19
N SER A 53 -3.57 -6.16 -4.13
CA SER A 53 -3.33 -4.74 -4.34
C SER A 53 -3.12 -4.45 -5.82
N ASP A 54 -3.60 -3.30 -6.26
CA ASP A 54 -3.46 -2.82 -7.64
C ASP A 54 -3.08 -1.36 -7.63
N SER A 55 -2.48 -0.90 -8.74
CA SER A 55 -2.23 0.53 -8.93
C SER A 55 -3.25 1.07 -9.92
N GLU A 56 -3.90 2.17 -9.57
CA GLU A 56 -4.90 2.81 -10.43
C GLU A 56 -4.58 4.30 -10.58
N GLY A 57 -5.21 4.94 -11.55
CA GLY A 57 -4.98 6.33 -11.85
C GLY A 57 -3.85 6.52 -12.85
N GLU A 58 -3.50 7.78 -13.12
CA GLU A 58 -2.45 8.15 -14.05
C GLU A 58 -1.36 8.94 -13.35
N GLU A 59 -0.11 8.76 -13.80
CA GLU A 59 0.99 9.55 -13.29
C GLU A 59 0.72 11.06 -13.48
N PRO A 60 1.07 11.94 -12.55
CA PRO A 60 1.78 11.64 -11.31
C PRO A 60 0.86 11.29 -10.12
N ASN A 61 -0.43 11.07 -10.36
CA ASN A 61 -1.42 10.85 -9.31
C ASN A 61 -1.83 9.38 -9.17
N ARG A 62 -0.94 8.47 -9.52
CA ARG A 62 -1.21 7.05 -9.43
C ARG A 62 -1.17 6.59 -7.97
N TYR A 63 -2.12 5.75 -7.58
CA TYR A 63 -2.29 5.32 -6.20
C TYR A 63 -2.53 3.81 -6.11
N VAL A 64 -2.38 3.28 -4.90
CA VAL A 64 -2.59 1.86 -4.61
C VAL A 64 -4.03 1.65 -4.11
N VAL A 65 -4.68 0.63 -4.63
CA VAL A 65 -5.98 0.17 -4.14
C VAL A 65 -5.77 -1.22 -3.53
N ILE A 66 -6.14 -1.39 -2.28
CA ILE A 66 -6.01 -2.66 -1.56
C ILE A 66 -7.37 -3.32 -1.54
N ARG A 67 -7.43 -4.56 -2.00
CA ARG A 67 -8.68 -5.31 -2.16
C ARG A 67 -8.67 -6.59 -1.32
N PRO A 68 -9.85 -7.04 -0.85
CA PRO A 68 -9.94 -8.34 -0.16
C PRO A 68 -9.56 -9.47 -1.13
N ALA A 69 -8.86 -10.44 -0.60
CA ALA A 69 -8.47 -11.62 -1.37
C ALA A 69 -9.66 -12.52 -1.69
#